data_4bbb226d1f4eba682a5956e80f9d0d69
#
_entry.id   4bbb226d1f4eba682a5956e80f9d0d69
#
_cell.length_a   1.000
_cell.length_b   1.000
_cell.length_c   1.000
_cell.angle_alpha   90.00
_cell.angle_beta   90.00
_cell.angle_gamma   90.00
#
_symmetry.space_group_name_H-M   'P 1'
#
loop_
_entity.id
_entity.type
_entity.pdbx_description
1 polymer ?
#
loop_
_entity_poly.entity_id
_entity_poly.type
_entity_poly.pdbx_seq_one_letter_code
_entity_poly.pdbx_strand_id
1 'polypeptide(L)'
;MSKTGSLTSVILAAGYGRRIQGMTAKPKVWLELGGESLLRRHLRIQKAAGLGRMVIVLGYEKQQIIDEVSRCEEKPEVEFVVSDDFRNKGNSYSLLLGLEGVLEGALVFDGDLFYDEAILSRFLSEGAASSILIVPGEVDDEEAAKALVDAEGMVRKTVDKRLLTASELAAFRFAGEAIGVLRFDAERTEALRSVLRRFLAVESNWLKNWEHPLSEFLLEHDIQAFEESSDRWLEIDDEADFKKAVERFG
;
A
#
# COMPACT_ATOMS: atom_id res chain seq x y z
N MET A 1 -27.27 -1.27 -4.20
CA MET A 1 -26.49 -1.88 -3.11
C MET A 1 -25.04 -1.85 -3.56
N SER A 2 -24.17 -1.16 -2.81
CA SER A 2 -22.75 -0.96 -3.14
C SER A 2 -22.04 -2.31 -3.34
N LYS A 3 -21.31 -2.45 -4.46
CA LYS A 3 -20.41 -3.60 -4.73
C LYS A 3 -19.20 -3.68 -3.77
N THR A 4 -19.04 -2.70 -2.89
CA THR A 4 -18.08 -2.73 -1.80
C THR A 4 -18.68 -3.59 -0.69
N GLY A 5 -18.61 -4.93 -0.84
CA GLY A 5 -18.77 -5.82 0.30
C GLY A 5 -17.93 -5.24 1.46
N SER A 6 -18.22 -5.62 2.67
CA SER A 6 -17.47 -5.14 3.84
C SER A 6 -15.95 -5.23 3.57
N LEU A 7 -15.29 -4.07 3.41
CA LEU A 7 -13.84 -3.95 3.25
C LEU A 7 -13.27 -3.30 4.51
N THR A 8 -12.22 -3.88 5.06
CA THR A 8 -11.38 -3.23 6.07
C THR A 8 -10.17 -2.60 5.39
N SER A 9 -9.98 -1.30 5.60
CA SER A 9 -8.76 -0.62 5.18
C SER A 9 -7.60 -0.98 6.09
N VAL A 10 -6.40 -1.17 5.53
CA VAL A 10 -5.16 -1.44 6.27
C VAL A 10 -4.10 -0.44 5.82
N ILE A 11 -3.63 0.41 6.73
CA ILE A 11 -2.57 1.40 6.46
C ILE A 11 -1.26 0.91 7.07
N LEU A 12 -0.21 0.78 6.25
CA LEU A 12 1.12 0.39 6.68
C LEU A 12 1.92 1.64 7.09
N ALA A 13 1.87 2.00 8.38
CA ALA A 13 2.49 3.22 8.92
C ALA A 13 3.59 2.93 9.98
N ALA A 14 4.16 1.71 9.98
CA ALA A 14 5.15 1.31 10.98
C ALA A 14 6.58 1.80 10.65
N GLY A 15 6.83 2.22 9.40
CA GLY A 15 8.15 2.55 8.88
C GLY A 15 8.84 3.71 9.59
N TYR A 16 10.18 3.60 9.71
CA TYR A 16 11.02 4.61 10.33
C TYR A 16 11.29 5.84 9.44
N GLY A 17 11.09 5.73 8.12
CA GLY A 17 11.30 6.83 7.17
C GLY A 17 12.73 7.38 7.15
N ARG A 18 13.76 6.51 7.15
CA ARG A 18 15.19 6.91 7.31
C ARG A 18 15.64 7.99 6.33
N ARG A 19 15.14 7.97 5.09
CA ARG A 19 15.56 8.89 4.01
C ARG A 19 15.03 10.32 4.20
N ILE A 20 13.97 10.50 5.00
CA ILE A 20 13.36 11.83 5.26
C ILE A 20 13.69 12.39 6.66
N GLN A 21 14.47 11.68 7.48
CA GLN A 21 14.77 12.12 8.86
C GLN A 21 15.59 13.41 8.94
N GLY A 22 16.32 13.76 7.90
CA GLY A 22 16.98 15.06 7.78
C GLY A 22 16.01 16.23 7.71
N MET A 23 14.78 15.99 7.28
CA MET A 23 13.74 17.02 7.09
C MET A 23 12.81 17.12 8.30
N THR A 24 12.50 16.00 8.94
CA THR A 24 11.54 15.95 10.04
C THR A 24 11.88 14.84 11.03
N ALA A 25 11.75 15.13 12.32
CA ALA A 25 11.80 14.12 13.37
C ALA A 25 10.47 13.36 13.55
N LYS A 26 9.46 13.70 12.74
CA LYS A 26 8.12 13.11 12.81
C LYS A 26 8.02 11.88 11.90
N PRO A 27 7.06 10.97 12.14
CA PRO A 27 6.74 9.87 11.22
C PRO A 27 6.42 10.39 9.81
N LYS A 28 6.79 9.63 8.78
CA LYS A 28 6.60 9.98 7.37
C LYS A 28 5.14 10.32 7.02
N VAL A 29 4.19 9.63 7.63
CA VAL A 29 2.75 9.89 7.46
C VAL A 29 2.28 11.27 7.94
N TRP A 30 3.17 12.02 8.60
CA TRP A 30 2.92 13.39 9.07
C TRP A 30 3.41 14.47 8.10
N LEU A 31 3.99 14.11 6.99
CA LEU A 31 4.32 15.07 5.94
C LEU A 31 3.05 15.79 5.48
N GLU A 32 3.09 17.11 5.45
CA GLU A 32 1.94 17.95 5.12
C GLU A 32 2.03 18.46 3.68
N LEU A 33 0.94 18.27 2.94
CA LEU A 33 0.74 18.78 1.59
C LEU A 33 -0.58 19.53 1.53
N GLY A 34 -0.56 20.78 1.08
CA GLY A 34 -1.75 21.62 1.04
C GLY A 34 -2.41 21.85 2.41
N GLY A 35 -1.63 21.82 3.50
CA GLY A 35 -2.14 22.01 4.87
C GLY A 35 -2.77 20.76 5.51
N GLU A 36 -2.66 19.59 4.87
CA GLU A 36 -3.18 18.32 5.38
C GLU A 36 -2.05 17.27 5.41
N SER A 37 -1.88 16.53 6.54
CA SER A 37 -0.92 15.44 6.60
C SER A 37 -1.40 14.23 5.78
N LEU A 38 -0.45 13.39 5.30
CA LEU A 38 -0.79 12.15 4.59
C LEU A 38 -1.73 11.28 5.41
N LEU A 39 -1.51 11.17 6.72
CA LEU A 39 -2.38 10.42 7.62
C LEU A 39 -3.81 10.96 7.62
N ARG A 40 -4.00 12.26 7.81
CA ARG A 40 -5.33 12.89 7.79
C ARG A 40 -6.01 12.71 6.45
N ARG A 41 -5.23 12.83 5.36
CA ARG A 41 -5.71 12.59 4.01
C ARG A 41 -6.22 11.16 3.84
N HIS A 42 -5.48 10.14 4.28
CA HIS A 42 -5.96 8.76 4.29
C HIS A 42 -7.28 8.61 5.06
N LEU A 43 -7.37 9.16 6.27
CA LEU A 43 -8.58 9.08 7.10
C LEU A 43 -9.78 9.71 6.39
N ARG A 44 -9.63 10.94 5.89
CA ARG A 44 -10.71 11.69 5.25
C ARG A 44 -11.17 11.05 3.94
N ILE A 45 -10.24 10.75 3.02
CA ILE A 45 -10.59 10.18 1.70
C ILE A 45 -11.27 8.82 1.86
N GLN A 46 -10.77 7.98 2.74
CA GLN A 46 -11.32 6.65 2.92
C GLN A 46 -12.66 6.67 3.65
N LYS A 47 -12.85 7.59 4.59
CA LYS A 47 -14.16 7.83 5.20
C LYS A 47 -15.18 8.31 4.17
N ALA A 48 -14.82 9.26 3.30
CA ALA A 48 -15.64 9.77 2.22
C ALA A 48 -15.99 8.66 1.20
N ALA A 49 -15.07 7.73 0.94
CA ALA A 49 -15.29 6.55 0.10
C ALA A 49 -16.20 5.48 0.73
N GLY A 50 -16.67 5.69 1.96
CA GLY A 50 -17.60 4.79 2.65
C GLY A 50 -16.93 3.61 3.37
N LEU A 51 -15.60 3.64 3.55
CA LEU A 51 -14.90 2.63 4.35
C LEU A 51 -15.20 2.87 5.84
N GLY A 52 -15.82 1.87 6.49
CA GLY A 52 -16.28 1.98 7.88
C GLY A 52 -15.23 1.60 8.91
N ARG A 53 -14.30 0.71 8.57
CA ARG A 53 -13.25 0.17 9.47
C ARG A 53 -11.86 0.35 8.85
N MET A 54 -10.90 0.71 9.71
CA MET A 54 -9.51 0.89 9.33
C MET A 54 -8.59 0.30 10.39
N VAL A 55 -7.59 -0.46 9.97
CA VAL A 55 -6.47 -0.92 10.78
C VAL A 55 -5.25 -0.07 10.42
N ILE A 56 -4.59 0.55 11.39
CA ILE A 56 -3.34 1.27 11.18
C ILE A 56 -2.22 0.50 11.88
N VAL A 57 -1.26 0.03 11.09
CA VAL A 57 -0.08 -0.68 11.62
C VAL A 57 0.97 0.34 12.01
N LEU A 58 1.30 0.39 13.28
CA LEU A 58 2.17 1.37 13.90
C LEU A 58 3.53 0.77 14.28
N GLY A 59 4.57 1.59 14.24
CA GLY A 59 5.91 1.24 14.73
C GLY A 59 6.62 2.45 15.31
N TYR A 60 7.35 3.18 14.47
CA TYR A 60 8.05 4.39 14.86
C TYR A 60 7.07 5.48 15.32
N GLU A 61 7.38 6.12 16.47
CA GLU A 61 6.59 7.21 17.04
C GLU A 61 5.07 6.91 17.15
N LYS A 62 4.72 5.66 17.45
CA LYS A 62 3.33 5.16 17.49
C LYS A 62 2.38 6.04 18.31
N GLN A 63 2.83 6.59 19.45
CA GLN A 63 1.97 7.39 20.31
C GLN A 63 1.54 8.69 19.63
N GLN A 64 2.43 9.33 18.89
CA GLN A 64 2.10 10.55 18.15
C GLN A 64 1.01 10.29 17.11
N ILE A 65 1.08 9.15 16.39
CA ILE A 65 0.06 8.77 15.41
C ILE A 65 -1.28 8.51 16.09
N ILE A 66 -1.30 7.79 17.21
CA ILE A 66 -2.52 7.53 17.99
C ILE A 66 -3.17 8.85 18.45
N ASP A 67 -2.38 9.76 18.98
CA ASP A 67 -2.87 11.06 19.48
C ASP A 67 -3.46 11.90 18.35
N GLU A 68 -2.84 11.89 17.16
CA GLU A 68 -3.33 12.61 16.00
C GLU A 68 -4.65 12.03 15.47
N VAL A 69 -4.71 10.71 15.27
CA VAL A 69 -5.93 10.02 14.84
C VAL A 69 -7.08 10.27 15.84
N SER A 70 -6.77 10.30 17.15
CA SER A 70 -7.79 10.55 18.19
C SER A 70 -8.42 11.93 18.08
N ARG A 71 -7.69 12.93 17.55
CA ARG A 71 -8.18 14.29 17.32
C ARG A 71 -8.99 14.47 16.04
N CYS A 72 -8.92 13.48 15.11
CA CYS A 72 -9.69 13.55 13.87
C CYS A 72 -11.13 13.13 14.13
N GLU A 73 -12.08 14.03 13.87
CA GLU A 73 -13.52 13.76 14.01
C GLU A 73 -14.04 12.90 12.84
N GLU A 74 -13.65 13.25 11.62
CA GLU A 74 -14.06 12.55 10.40
C GLU A 74 -13.07 11.44 10.06
N LYS A 75 -13.34 10.22 10.54
CA LYS A 75 -12.52 9.03 10.25
C LYS A 75 -13.36 7.75 10.27
N PRO A 76 -12.90 6.66 9.66
CA PRO A 76 -13.43 5.32 9.92
C PRO A 76 -13.29 4.94 11.41
N GLU A 77 -13.89 3.84 11.82
CA GLU A 77 -13.54 3.19 13.08
C GLU A 77 -12.10 2.68 12.96
N VAL A 78 -11.19 3.17 13.82
CA VAL A 78 -9.75 2.88 13.73
C VAL A 78 -9.32 1.92 14.82
N GLU A 79 -8.69 0.82 14.40
CA GLU A 79 -7.96 -0.12 15.24
C GLU A 79 -6.45 0.08 15.03
N PHE A 80 -5.68 0.07 16.12
CA PHE A 80 -4.23 0.17 16.05
C PHE A 80 -3.58 -1.17 16.32
N VAL A 81 -2.69 -1.57 15.42
CA VAL A 81 -1.86 -2.78 15.57
C VAL A 81 -0.40 -2.35 15.65
N VAL A 82 0.33 -2.82 16.65
CA VAL A 82 1.72 -2.42 16.88
C VAL A 82 2.69 -3.45 16.34
N SER A 83 3.56 -3.00 15.45
CA SER A 83 4.74 -3.75 15.00
C SER A 83 5.92 -3.42 15.92
N ASP A 84 6.12 -4.19 16.99
CA ASP A 84 7.23 -3.93 17.92
C ASP A 84 8.61 -4.20 17.28
N ASP A 85 8.64 -5.04 16.25
CA ASP A 85 9.84 -5.44 15.49
C ASP A 85 10.09 -4.62 14.22
N PHE A 86 9.44 -3.46 14.06
CA PHE A 86 9.51 -2.64 12.83
C PHE A 86 10.92 -2.25 12.38
N ARG A 87 11.91 -2.33 13.28
CA ARG A 87 13.32 -2.04 12.96
C ARG A 87 14.04 -3.20 12.28
N ASN A 88 13.59 -4.43 12.53
CA ASN A 88 14.21 -5.66 12.09
C ASN A 88 13.36 -6.39 11.05
N LYS A 89 12.16 -5.89 10.76
CA LYS A 89 11.23 -6.52 9.82
C LYS A 89 10.69 -5.48 8.83
N GLY A 90 10.58 -5.88 7.56
CA GLY A 90 10.08 -5.06 6.47
C GLY A 90 8.55 -4.90 6.49
N ASN A 91 8.02 -4.24 5.46
CA ASN A 91 6.59 -3.99 5.36
C ASN A 91 5.75 -5.25 5.11
N SER A 92 6.32 -6.37 4.63
CA SER A 92 5.64 -7.68 4.62
C SER A 92 5.16 -8.10 6.00
N TYR A 93 5.96 -7.84 7.04
CA TYR A 93 5.56 -8.14 8.41
C TYR A 93 4.45 -7.21 8.90
N SER A 94 4.54 -5.94 8.58
CA SER A 94 3.47 -4.97 8.86
C SER A 94 2.17 -5.36 8.15
N LEU A 95 2.25 -5.83 6.90
CA LEU A 95 1.10 -6.33 6.15
C LEU A 95 0.48 -7.56 6.84
N LEU A 96 1.28 -8.53 7.28
CA LEU A 96 0.76 -9.67 8.03
C LEU A 96 0.01 -9.21 9.28
N LEU A 97 0.63 -8.36 10.10
CA LEU A 97 0.00 -7.84 11.33
C LEU A 97 -1.31 -7.10 11.04
N GLY A 98 -1.32 -6.27 10.00
CA GLY A 98 -2.52 -5.52 9.61
C GLY A 98 -3.66 -6.39 9.09
N LEU A 99 -3.36 -7.55 8.52
CA LEU A 99 -4.35 -8.51 8.04
C LEU A 99 -4.83 -9.49 9.12
N GLU A 100 -4.12 -9.62 10.27
CA GLU A 100 -4.60 -10.44 11.38
C GLU A 100 -5.94 -9.87 11.90
N GLY A 101 -6.94 -10.69 12.06
CA GLY A 101 -8.27 -10.24 12.48
C GLY A 101 -9.13 -9.57 11.40
N VAL A 102 -8.65 -9.41 10.17
CA VAL A 102 -9.48 -9.02 9.02
C VAL A 102 -10.13 -10.27 8.44
N LEU A 103 -11.43 -10.44 8.67
CA LEU A 103 -12.21 -11.60 8.23
C LEU A 103 -12.96 -11.36 6.92
N GLU A 104 -13.20 -10.11 6.60
CA GLU A 104 -13.75 -9.61 5.34
C GLU A 104 -12.63 -9.28 4.33
N GLY A 105 -13.00 -8.67 3.22
CA GLY A 105 -12.01 -8.19 2.25
C GLY A 105 -11.11 -7.09 2.82
N ALA A 106 -9.88 -7.01 2.33
CA ALA A 106 -8.90 -6.00 2.72
C ALA A 106 -8.64 -5.00 1.60
N LEU A 107 -8.43 -3.74 1.99
CA LEU A 107 -7.92 -2.67 1.12
C LEU A 107 -6.66 -2.09 1.77
N VAL A 108 -5.49 -2.48 1.26
CA VAL A 108 -4.19 -2.14 1.84
C VAL A 108 -3.63 -0.87 1.20
N PHE A 109 -2.98 -0.03 2.00
CA PHE A 109 -2.25 1.15 1.54
C PHE A 109 -0.89 1.25 2.22
N ASP A 110 0.12 1.61 1.44
CA ASP A 110 1.34 2.16 2.02
C ASP A 110 1.07 3.56 2.60
N GLY A 111 1.61 3.83 3.79
CA GLY A 111 1.26 5.04 4.56
C GLY A 111 1.86 6.34 4.02
N ASP A 112 2.84 6.26 3.14
CA ASP A 112 3.58 7.38 2.54
C ASP A 112 3.04 7.80 1.18
N LEU A 113 1.89 7.26 0.79
CA LEU A 113 1.25 7.53 -0.48
C LEU A 113 0.37 8.78 -0.40
N PHE A 114 0.60 9.72 -1.31
CA PHE A 114 -0.34 10.77 -1.69
C PHE A 114 -1.16 10.30 -2.88
N TYR A 115 -2.47 10.45 -2.84
CA TYR A 115 -3.36 10.16 -3.97
C TYR A 115 -4.61 11.02 -3.90
N ASP A 116 -5.21 11.28 -5.07
CA ASP A 116 -6.49 11.99 -5.14
C ASP A 116 -7.68 11.07 -4.84
N GLU A 117 -8.72 11.64 -4.25
CA GLU A 117 -9.98 10.98 -3.94
C GLU A 117 -10.62 10.29 -5.16
N ALA A 118 -10.49 10.90 -6.34
CA ALA A 118 -11.00 10.34 -7.59
C ALA A 118 -10.34 9.01 -7.96
N ILE A 119 -9.04 8.82 -7.66
CA ILE A 119 -8.34 7.56 -7.91
C ILE A 119 -8.96 6.43 -7.07
N LEU A 120 -9.12 6.66 -5.77
CA LEU A 120 -9.74 5.67 -4.89
C LEU A 120 -11.17 5.35 -5.30
N SER A 121 -11.95 6.38 -5.65
CA SER A 121 -13.33 6.21 -6.10
C SER A 121 -13.43 5.32 -7.34
N ARG A 122 -12.59 5.54 -8.36
CA ARG A 122 -12.53 4.68 -9.56
C ARG A 122 -12.07 3.26 -9.21
N PHE A 123 -11.00 3.12 -8.43
CA PHE A 123 -10.49 1.82 -8.02
C PHE A 123 -11.55 0.97 -7.29
N LEU A 124 -12.34 1.59 -6.41
CA LEU A 124 -13.41 0.90 -5.69
C LEU A 124 -14.61 0.55 -6.57
N SER A 125 -14.97 1.41 -7.53
CA SER A 125 -16.17 1.24 -8.36
C SER A 125 -15.93 0.38 -9.59
N GLU A 126 -14.77 0.46 -10.21
CA GLU A 126 -14.43 -0.16 -11.50
C GLU A 126 -13.47 -1.35 -11.34
N GLY A 127 -12.63 -1.34 -10.31
CA GLY A 127 -11.68 -2.43 -10.03
C GLY A 127 -12.38 -3.73 -9.65
N ALA A 128 -11.72 -4.85 -9.94
CA ALA A 128 -12.16 -6.18 -9.54
C ALA A 128 -12.14 -6.33 -8.01
N ALA A 129 -12.86 -7.35 -7.50
CA ALA A 129 -12.92 -7.65 -6.06
C ALA A 129 -11.54 -7.94 -5.46
N SER A 130 -10.61 -8.46 -6.27
CA SER A 130 -9.20 -8.58 -5.93
C SER A 130 -8.37 -7.99 -7.07
N SER A 131 -7.65 -6.91 -6.76
CA SER A 131 -6.91 -6.12 -7.75
C SER A 131 -5.78 -5.32 -7.10
N ILE A 132 -4.80 -4.94 -7.91
CA ILE A 132 -3.74 -4.02 -7.54
C ILE A 132 -3.86 -2.75 -8.38
N LEU A 133 -3.72 -1.58 -7.75
CA LEU A 133 -3.66 -0.29 -8.43
C LEU A 133 -2.27 -0.12 -9.04
N ILE A 134 -2.25 0.10 -10.34
CA ILE A 134 -1.04 0.29 -11.14
C ILE A 134 -1.14 1.64 -11.84
N VAL A 135 -0.06 2.38 -11.85
CA VAL A 135 0.04 3.69 -12.49
C VAL A 135 1.13 3.69 -13.56
N PRO A 136 1.16 4.65 -14.48
CA PRO A 136 2.23 4.77 -15.44
C PRO A 136 3.60 4.89 -14.74
N GLY A 137 4.58 4.12 -15.21
CA GLY A 137 5.95 4.13 -14.71
C GLY A 137 6.93 3.79 -15.81
N GLU A 138 8.22 3.93 -15.52
CA GLU A 138 9.29 3.61 -16.46
C GLU A 138 9.81 2.20 -16.22
N VAL A 139 10.01 1.45 -17.31
CA VAL A 139 10.44 0.05 -17.25
C VAL A 139 11.85 -0.12 -16.67
N ASP A 140 12.69 0.89 -16.84
CA ASP A 140 14.09 0.95 -16.43
C ASP A 140 14.32 1.73 -15.10
N ASP A 141 13.26 2.15 -14.42
CA ASP A 141 13.38 2.72 -13.08
C ASP A 141 13.72 1.62 -12.08
N GLU A 142 14.91 1.69 -11.46
CA GLU A 142 15.37 0.72 -10.46
C GLU A 142 14.76 0.93 -9.07
N GLU A 143 14.15 2.09 -8.81
CA GLU A 143 13.54 2.42 -7.51
C GLU A 143 12.03 2.12 -7.46
N ALA A 144 11.39 1.85 -8.60
CA ALA A 144 9.97 1.56 -8.67
C ALA A 144 9.64 0.07 -8.46
N ALA A 145 8.55 -0.19 -7.74
CA ALA A 145 7.94 -1.52 -7.67
C ALA A 145 7.11 -1.76 -8.95
N LYS A 146 7.46 -2.78 -9.72
CA LYS A 146 6.90 -3.03 -11.06
C LYS A 146 5.86 -4.13 -11.05
N ALA A 147 4.78 -3.95 -11.80
CA ALA A 147 3.77 -4.97 -12.04
C ALA A 147 3.88 -5.56 -13.45
N LEU A 148 3.88 -6.88 -13.53
CA LEU A 148 3.90 -7.65 -14.76
C LEU A 148 2.59 -8.41 -14.93
N VAL A 149 1.96 -8.28 -16.09
CA VAL A 149 0.65 -8.86 -16.39
C VAL A 149 0.70 -9.79 -17.61
N ASP A 150 -0.23 -10.73 -17.66
CA ASP A 150 -0.47 -11.54 -18.87
C ASP A 150 -1.37 -10.82 -19.90
N ALA A 151 -1.75 -11.53 -20.95
CA ALA A 151 -2.60 -11.00 -22.01
C ALA A 151 -4.03 -10.66 -21.56
N GLU A 152 -4.50 -11.30 -20.49
CA GLU A 152 -5.81 -11.10 -19.89
C GLU A 152 -5.82 -9.97 -18.85
N GLY A 153 -4.66 -9.34 -18.56
CA GLY A 153 -4.50 -8.27 -17.58
C GLY A 153 -4.44 -8.76 -16.13
N MET A 154 -4.19 -10.07 -15.93
CA MET A 154 -3.95 -10.61 -14.60
C MET A 154 -2.50 -10.35 -14.19
N VAL A 155 -2.32 -9.90 -12.96
CA VAL A 155 -0.97 -9.71 -12.40
C VAL A 155 -0.33 -11.06 -12.16
N ARG A 156 0.83 -11.27 -12.76
CA ARG A 156 1.60 -12.52 -12.65
C ARG A 156 2.83 -12.39 -11.80
N LYS A 157 3.32 -11.17 -11.65
CA LYS A 157 4.49 -10.89 -10.82
C LYS A 157 4.54 -9.44 -10.38
N THR A 158 4.99 -9.20 -9.19
CA THR A 158 5.47 -7.90 -8.69
C THR A 158 6.98 -7.98 -8.51
N VAL A 159 7.68 -6.91 -8.86
CA VAL A 159 9.15 -6.86 -8.82
C VAL A 159 9.55 -5.67 -7.99
N ASP A 160 10.16 -5.94 -6.84
CA ASP A 160 10.64 -4.94 -5.89
C ASP A 160 11.97 -4.32 -6.39
N LYS A 161 11.97 -3.04 -6.59
CA LYS A 161 13.11 -2.08 -6.77
C LYS A 161 14.36 -2.68 -7.45
N ARG A 162 14.23 -3.12 -8.70
CA ARG A 162 15.31 -3.59 -9.59
C ARG A 162 14.90 -3.55 -11.05
N LEU A 163 15.83 -3.65 -11.97
CA LEU A 163 15.55 -3.85 -13.39
C LEU A 163 14.83 -5.19 -13.66
N LEU A 164 13.98 -5.17 -14.67
CA LEU A 164 13.36 -6.39 -15.20
C LEU A 164 14.37 -7.20 -16.00
N THR A 165 14.31 -8.51 -15.89
CA THR A 165 15.14 -9.42 -16.69
C THR A 165 14.56 -9.58 -18.10
N ALA A 166 15.40 -9.97 -19.07
CA ALA A 166 14.94 -10.26 -20.42
C ALA A 166 13.89 -11.39 -20.47
N SER A 167 13.99 -12.38 -19.56
CA SER A 167 12.99 -13.45 -19.44
C SER A 167 11.65 -12.96 -18.90
N GLU A 168 11.64 -12.01 -17.98
CA GLU A 168 10.42 -11.39 -17.48
C GLU A 168 9.71 -10.58 -18.57
N LEU A 169 10.46 -9.76 -19.31
CA LEU A 169 9.93 -8.97 -20.42
C LEU A 169 9.46 -9.84 -21.62
N ALA A 170 10.04 -11.02 -21.80
CA ALA A 170 9.59 -11.97 -22.83
C ALA A 170 8.32 -12.73 -22.41
N ALA A 171 8.11 -12.94 -21.12
CA ALA A 171 6.99 -13.72 -20.59
C ALA A 171 5.74 -12.87 -20.31
N PHE A 172 5.91 -11.60 -19.94
CA PHE A 172 4.85 -10.74 -19.44
C PHE A 172 4.96 -9.31 -20.00
N ARG A 173 3.81 -8.62 -20.04
CA ARG A 173 3.78 -7.18 -20.31
C ARG A 173 4.09 -6.40 -19.02
N PHE A 174 4.95 -5.41 -19.10
CA PHE A 174 5.07 -4.39 -18.06
C PHE A 174 3.80 -3.53 -18.04
N ALA A 175 3.09 -3.51 -16.93
CA ALA A 175 1.85 -2.75 -16.79
C ALA A 175 2.07 -1.35 -16.20
N GLY A 176 3.15 -1.17 -15.45
CA GLY A 176 3.47 0.10 -14.77
C GLY A 176 3.99 -0.15 -13.35
N GLU A 177 3.89 0.89 -12.54
CA GLU A 177 4.32 0.90 -11.15
C GLU A 177 3.18 0.50 -10.21
N ALA A 178 3.47 -0.38 -9.25
CA ALA A 178 2.56 -0.81 -8.20
C ALA A 178 2.78 0.08 -6.96
N ILE A 179 1.88 1.03 -6.73
CA ILE A 179 2.04 2.10 -5.72
C ILE A 179 1.54 1.75 -4.32
N GLY A 180 1.55 0.48 -3.94
CA GLY A 180 1.15 0.10 -2.58
C GLY A 180 -0.35 0.21 -2.28
N VAL A 181 -1.23 0.13 -3.31
CA VAL A 181 -2.69 0.04 -3.11
C VAL A 181 -3.20 -1.30 -3.62
N LEU A 182 -3.62 -2.16 -2.69
CA LEU A 182 -4.01 -3.54 -2.95
C LEU A 182 -5.43 -3.80 -2.43
N ARG A 183 -6.26 -4.47 -3.21
CA ARG A 183 -7.60 -4.89 -2.81
C ARG A 183 -7.72 -6.39 -2.90
N PHE A 184 -8.27 -7.00 -1.86
CA PHE A 184 -8.53 -8.43 -1.79
C PHE A 184 -9.94 -8.69 -1.27
N ASP A 185 -10.66 -9.63 -1.87
CA ASP A 185 -11.85 -10.20 -1.25
C ASP A 185 -11.50 -11.04 -0.01
N ALA A 186 -12.49 -11.53 0.72
CA ALA A 186 -12.27 -12.26 1.97
C ALA A 186 -11.43 -13.54 1.78
N GLU A 187 -11.68 -14.29 0.70
CA GLU A 187 -10.96 -15.53 0.40
C GLU A 187 -9.48 -15.24 0.12
N ARG A 188 -9.19 -14.24 -0.72
CA ARG A 188 -7.82 -13.85 -1.08
C ARG A 188 -7.09 -13.16 0.06
N THR A 189 -7.81 -12.47 0.94
CA THR A 189 -7.25 -11.90 2.19
C THR A 189 -6.72 -13.03 3.08
N GLU A 190 -7.48 -14.10 3.30
CA GLU A 190 -7.04 -15.26 4.08
C GLU A 190 -5.88 -16.01 3.41
N ALA A 191 -5.96 -16.20 2.09
CA ALA A 191 -4.90 -16.84 1.33
C ALA A 191 -3.58 -16.04 1.42
N LEU A 192 -3.63 -14.71 1.24
CA LEU A 192 -2.45 -13.85 1.37
C LEU A 192 -1.86 -13.90 2.78
N ARG A 193 -2.69 -13.87 3.82
CA ARG A 193 -2.26 -14.02 5.21
C ARG A 193 -1.53 -15.35 5.43
N SER A 194 -2.02 -16.44 4.85
CA SER A 194 -1.38 -17.75 4.92
C SER A 194 -0.03 -17.76 4.19
N VAL A 195 0.09 -17.13 3.03
CA VAL A 195 1.37 -16.96 2.31
C VAL A 195 2.35 -16.14 3.15
N LEU A 196 1.91 -14.99 3.70
CA LEU A 196 2.74 -14.13 4.54
C LEU A 196 3.29 -14.87 5.77
N ARG A 197 2.49 -15.69 6.44
CA ARG A 197 2.94 -16.50 7.58
C ARG A 197 4.04 -17.49 7.17
N ARG A 198 3.88 -18.20 6.05
CA ARG A 198 4.89 -19.12 5.53
C ARG A 198 6.16 -18.40 5.12
N PHE A 199 6.02 -17.29 4.39
CA PHE A 199 7.12 -16.46 3.91
C PHE A 199 7.99 -15.93 5.07
N LEU A 200 7.35 -15.38 6.10
CA LEU A 200 8.01 -14.78 7.26
C LEU A 200 8.48 -15.80 8.31
N ALA A 201 8.14 -17.08 8.17
CA ALA A 201 8.74 -18.15 8.96
C ALA A 201 10.23 -18.34 8.65
N VAL A 202 10.71 -17.81 7.52
CA VAL A 202 12.11 -17.86 7.08
C VAL A 202 12.78 -16.52 7.42
N GLU A 203 13.79 -16.52 8.27
CA GLU A 203 14.45 -15.31 8.79
C GLU A 203 15.03 -14.41 7.68
N SER A 204 15.60 -14.99 6.61
CA SER A 204 16.12 -14.23 5.47
C SER A 204 15.06 -13.41 4.73
N ASN A 205 13.79 -13.63 5.00
CA ASN A 205 12.67 -12.89 4.41
C ASN A 205 12.17 -11.72 5.27
N TRP A 206 12.65 -11.59 6.52
CA TRP A 206 12.11 -10.60 7.46
C TRP A 206 12.19 -9.16 6.99
N LEU A 207 13.22 -8.80 6.22
CA LEU A 207 13.41 -7.44 5.69
C LEU A 207 12.81 -7.22 4.29
N LYS A 208 12.16 -8.26 3.74
CA LYS A 208 11.56 -8.18 2.41
C LYS A 208 10.28 -7.36 2.42
N ASN A 209 10.04 -6.65 1.32
CA ASN A 209 8.82 -5.91 1.08
C ASN A 209 7.69 -6.82 0.58
N TRP A 210 6.45 -6.30 0.61
CA TRP A 210 5.23 -7.06 0.31
C TRP A 210 5.19 -7.61 -1.12
N GLU A 211 5.94 -7.06 -2.06
CA GLU A 211 6.05 -7.54 -3.45
C GLU A 211 6.57 -8.98 -3.53
N HIS A 212 7.46 -9.35 -2.60
CA HIS A 212 8.01 -10.71 -2.56
C HIS A 212 6.95 -11.76 -2.19
N PRO A 213 6.28 -11.70 -1.03
CA PRO A 213 5.22 -12.66 -0.72
C PRO A 213 4.00 -12.52 -1.64
N LEU A 214 3.73 -11.34 -2.20
CA LEU A 214 2.69 -11.19 -3.20
C LEU A 214 3.04 -11.98 -4.48
N SER A 215 4.30 -11.97 -4.93
CA SER A 215 4.73 -12.77 -6.06
C SER A 215 4.59 -14.28 -5.79
N GLU A 216 4.78 -14.77 -4.56
CA GLU A 216 4.48 -16.16 -4.20
C GLU A 216 2.97 -16.43 -4.22
N PHE A 217 2.16 -15.51 -3.70
CA PHE A 217 0.70 -15.59 -3.73
C PHE A 217 0.15 -15.69 -5.16
N LEU A 218 0.72 -14.93 -6.10
CA LEU A 218 0.32 -14.91 -7.51
C LEU A 218 0.61 -16.21 -8.28
N LEU A 219 1.37 -17.16 -7.71
CA LEU A 219 1.56 -18.49 -8.31
C LEU A 219 0.29 -19.34 -8.20
N GLU A 220 -0.57 -19.08 -7.23
CA GLU A 220 -1.74 -19.90 -6.92
C GLU A 220 -3.05 -19.10 -7.02
N HIS A 221 -2.99 -17.75 -7.05
CA HIS A 221 -4.16 -16.89 -6.97
C HIS A 221 -4.11 -15.76 -8.00
N ASP A 222 -5.23 -15.55 -8.68
CA ASP A 222 -5.38 -14.47 -9.66
C ASP A 222 -5.84 -13.17 -8.97
N ILE A 223 -5.18 -12.06 -9.31
CA ILE A 223 -5.63 -10.70 -9.07
C ILE A 223 -5.52 -9.88 -10.35
N GLN A 224 -6.44 -8.93 -10.54
CA GLN A 224 -6.47 -8.11 -11.74
C GLN A 224 -5.63 -6.85 -11.57
N ALA A 225 -4.95 -6.43 -12.63
CA ALA A 225 -4.37 -5.10 -12.70
C ALA A 225 -5.50 -4.06 -12.89
N PHE A 226 -5.50 -3.01 -12.08
CA PHE A 226 -6.29 -1.81 -12.32
C PHE A 226 -5.34 -0.70 -12.74
N GLU A 227 -5.24 -0.47 -14.04
CA GLU A 227 -4.32 0.50 -14.63
C GLU A 227 -4.96 1.90 -14.59
N GLU A 228 -4.48 2.77 -13.69
CA GLU A 228 -4.92 4.15 -13.52
C GLU A 228 -4.01 5.09 -14.32
N SER A 229 -4.59 5.93 -15.14
CA SER A 229 -3.85 6.86 -15.99
C SER A 229 -3.62 8.25 -15.37
N SER A 230 -4.23 8.52 -14.21
CA SER A 230 -4.07 9.79 -13.52
C SER A 230 -2.65 9.95 -12.97
N ASP A 231 -2.09 11.14 -13.11
CA ASP A 231 -0.83 11.54 -12.50
C ASP A 231 -0.99 12.16 -11.11
N ARG A 232 -2.22 12.15 -10.55
CA ARG A 232 -2.55 12.76 -9.25
C ARG A 232 -2.25 11.84 -8.07
N TRP A 233 -1.06 11.27 -8.08
CA TRP A 233 -0.51 10.41 -7.03
C TRP A 233 0.99 10.66 -6.88
N LEU A 234 1.56 10.29 -5.74
CA LEU A 234 3.01 10.26 -5.50
C LEU A 234 3.32 9.43 -4.26
N GLU A 235 4.30 8.55 -4.33
CA GLU A 235 4.97 7.96 -3.16
C GLU A 235 6.05 8.93 -2.69
N ILE A 236 6.08 9.22 -1.38
CA ILE A 236 7.04 10.17 -0.82
C ILE A 236 8.10 9.39 -0.05
N ASP A 237 9.17 9.01 -0.70
CA ASP A 237 10.24 8.22 -0.14
C ASP A 237 11.37 9.06 0.45
N ASP A 238 11.66 10.19 -0.17
CA ASP A 238 12.76 11.06 0.22
C ASP A 238 12.42 12.56 0.10
N GLU A 239 13.44 13.43 0.29
CA GLU A 239 13.30 14.89 0.21
C GLU A 239 12.96 15.36 -1.22
N ALA A 240 13.47 14.69 -2.26
CA ALA A 240 13.20 15.07 -3.64
C ALA A 240 11.74 14.79 -4.00
N ASP A 241 11.20 13.65 -3.56
CA ASP A 241 9.78 13.31 -3.73
C ASP A 241 8.90 14.28 -2.98
N PHE A 242 9.26 14.65 -1.75
CA PHE A 242 8.49 15.64 -1.00
C PHE A 242 8.47 17.01 -1.70
N LYS A 243 9.59 17.46 -2.27
CA LYS A 243 9.64 18.70 -3.06
C LYS A 243 8.72 18.62 -4.28
N LYS A 244 8.78 17.51 -5.03
CA LYS A 244 7.85 17.28 -6.17
C LYS A 244 6.39 17.31 -5.71
N ALA A 245 6.09 16.69 -4.55
CA ALA A 245 4.75 16.69 -3.99
C ALA A 245 4.26 18.12 -3.67
N VAL A 246 5.10 18.94 -3.03
CA VAL A 246 4.78 20.34 -2.72
C VAL A 246 4.56 21.16 -4.01
N GLU A 247 5.40 20.98 -5.04
CA GLU A 247 5.26 21.68 -6.32
C GLU A 247 3.96 21.30 -7.07
N ARG A 248 3.53 20.02 -6.95
CA ARG A 248 2.37 19.51 -7.70
C ARG A 248 1.05 19.65 -6.95
N PHE A 249 1.07 19.61 -5.63
CA PHE A 249 -0.13 19.42 -4.79
C PHE A 249 -0.18 20.35 -3.57
N GLY A 250 0.88 21.17 -3.33
CA GLY A 250 1.01 22.10 -2.21
C GLY A 250 0.21 23.40 -2.35
#